data_3247d21783a180e0d8445df7da13523e
#
_entry.id   3247d21783a180e0d8445df7da13523e
#
_cell.length_a   1.000
_cell.length_b   1.000
_cell.length_c   1.000
_cell.angle_alpha   90.00
_cell.angle_beta   90.00
_cell.angle_gamma   90.00
#
_symmetry.space_group_name_H-M   'P 1'
#
loop_
_entity.id
_entity.type
_entity.pdbx_description
1 polymer ?
#
loop_
_entity_poly.entity_id
_entity_poly.type
_entity_poly.pdbx_seq_one_letter_code
_entity_poly.pdbx_strand_id
1 'polypeptide(L)'
;MERKLTRKIMVGGVPVGGGAPVSIQSMLNTRTTDVEGCLAQLRALAAAGCEIARLAVPDMAAAEAFGAICAASPLPLVADIHFDYRLAIRAAENGAAKIRINPGNIGGEDRVRAVVEACGARNIPVRIGVNGGSLEPRLLEKYGHPTPEALVESAFSHIALLEKYDFHDICVSMKSSSVPLMIEAYQLFSERSDYPLHVGVTETGTERMGTIKSAMGIGALLCQGIGDTMRVSLTADPVQEVLTAKDILKAAGLRRDGVNIIACPTCGRTRIDLIRLANEVEQALSDCQKPITVAVMGCVVNGPGEAREADVGVAGGDGCGILFVKGRQLKKLPYDELLPALLEYIEQL
;
A
#
# COMPACT_ATOMS: atom_id res chain seq x y z
N MET A 1 5.55 -4.29 -16.97
CA MET A 1 4.70 -5.34 -16.37
C MET A 1 3.26 -5.01 -16.70
N GLU A 2 2.51 -5.96 -17.25
CA GLU A 2 1.09 -5.78 -17.54
C GLU A 2 0.29 -6.11 -16.28
N ARG A 3 -0.54 -5.17 -15.82
CA ARG A 3 -1.41 -5.39 -14.66
C ARG A 3 -2.72 -6.04 -15.11
N LYS A 4 -3.22 -6.97 -14.30
CA LYS A 4 -4.54 -7.55 -14.53
C LYS A 4 -5.60 -6.46 -14.53
N LEU A 5 -6.43 -6.41 -15.56
CA LEU A 5 -7.56 -5.50 -15.63
C LEU A 5 -8.69 -6.05 -14.73
N THR A 6 -9.06 -5.28 -13.72
CA THR A 6 -10.16 -5.54 -12.80
C THR A 6 -11.32 -4.57 -13.05
N ARG A 7 -12.48 -4.81 -12.46
CA ARG A 7 -13.59 -3.84 -12.43
C ARG A 7 -13.13 -2.58 -11.73
N LYS A 8 -13.65 -1.44 -12.15
CA LYS A 8 -13.39 -0.15 -11.52
C LYS A 8 -14.47 0.17 -10.50
N ILE A 9 -14.07 0.48 -9.28
CA ILE A 9 -14.93 1.08 -8.26
C ILE A 9 -14.39 2.46 -7.85
N MET A 10 -15.23 3.29 -7.27
CA MET A 10 -14.82 4.61 -6.78
C MET A 10 -14.88 4.64 -5.25
N VAL A 11 -13.78 5.02 -4.59
CA VAL A 11 -13.72 5.24 -3.14
C VAL A 11 -13.64 6.74 -2.90
N GLY A 12 -14.80 7.38 -2.76
CA GLY A 12 -14.88 8.83 -2.90
C GLY A 12 -14.35 9.26 -4.28
N GLY A 13 -13.36 10.14 -4.31
CA GLY A 13 -12.69 10.58 -5.55
C GLY A 13 -11.59 9.64 -6.06
N VAL A 14 -11.25 8.56 -5.36
CA VAL A 14 -10.11 7.68 -5.68
C VAL A 14 -10.59 6.45 -6.48
N PRO A 15 -10.15 6.27 -7.74
CA PRO A 15 -10.46 5.07 -8.51
C PRO A 15 -9.63 3.88 -8.00
N VAL A 16 -10.27 2.71 -7.90
CA VAL A 16 -9.65 1.44 -7.52
C VAL A 16 -10.02 0.40 -8.55
N GLY A 17 -9.04 -0.27 -9.14
CA GLY A 17 -9.25 -1.17 -10.28
C GLY A 17 -9.40 -0.43 -11.61
N GLY A 18 -9.80 -1.12 -12.66
CA GLY A 18 -9.98 -0.55 -14.00
C GLY A 18 -8.70 0.02 -14.62
N GLY A 19 -7.53 -0.49 -14.25
CA GLY A 19 -6.24 0.01 -14.70
C GLY A 19 -5.74 1.27 -13.99
N ALA A 20 -6.46 1.79 -12.99
CA ALA A 20 -6.00 2.92 -12.18
C ALA A 20 -4.71 2.58 -11.40
N PRO A 21 -3.89 3.57 -11.03
CA PRO A 21 -2.73 3.34 -10.17
C PRO A 21 -3.12 2.61 -8.87
N VAL A 22 -2.20 1.79 -8.35
CA VAL A 22 -2.41 1.12 -7.06
C VAL A 22 -2.47 2.15 -5.94
N SER A 23 -3.62 2.23 -5.26
CA SER A 23 -3.82 3.21 -4.20
C SER A 23 -3.29 2.74 -2.84
N ILE A 24 -2.70 3.66 -2.09
CA ILE A 24 -2.21 3.43 -0.74
C ILE A 24 -3.33 3.75 0.26
N GLN A 25 -3.69 2.74 1.05
CA GLN A 25 -4.57 2.91 2.20
C GLN A 25 -3.80 2.71 3.50
N SER A 26 -4.06 3.53 4.52
CA SER A 26 -3.64 3.29 5.90
C SER A 26 -4.83 3.24 6.85
N MET A 27 -4.59 2.96 8.12
CA MET A 27 -5.63 2.88 9.14
C MET A 27 -5.21 3.68 10.36
N LEU A 28 -6.14 4.50 10.87
CA LEU A 28 -5.91 5.26 12.08
C LEU A 28 -5.81 4.34 13.30
N ASN A 29 -4.96 4.71 14.23
CA ASN A 29 -4.87 4.11 15.56
C ASN A 29 -5.51 4.99 16.65
N THR A 30 -5.91 6.22 16.32
CA THR A 30 -6.70 7.10 17.18
C THR A 30 -8.14 6.58 17.29
N ARG A 31 -8.74 6.70 18.48
CA ARG A 31 -10.14 6.33 18.68
C ARG A 31 -11.05 7.22 17.84
N THR A 32 -12.02 6.65 17.15
CA THR A 32 -12.91 7.41 16.25
C THR A 32 -13.78 8.45 16.98
N THR A 33 -14.00 8.30 18.27
CA THR A 33 -14.67 9.30 19.11
C THR A 33 -13.81 10.54 19.42
N ASP A 34 -12.49 10.48 19.21
CA ASP A 34 -11.58 11.61 19.26
C ASP A 34 -11.46 12.25 17.88
N VAL A 35 -12.40 13.13 17.56
CA VAL A 35 -12.50 13.79 16.23
C VAL A 35 -11.25 14.60 15.90
N GLU A 36 -10.76 15.39 16.85
CA GLU A 36 -9.59 16.26 16.65
C GLU A 36 -8.31 15.45 16.42
N GLY A 37 -8.08 14.41 17.23
CA GLY A 37 -6.96 13.50 17.09
C GLY A 37 -7.02 12.73 15.75
N CYS A 38 -8.22 12.28 15.33
CA CYS A 38 -8.41 11.65 14.02
C CYS A 38 -8.07 12.61 12.88
N LEU A 39 -8.54 13.85 12.91
CA LEU A 39 -8.26 14.84 11.88
C LEU A 39 -6.77 15.22 11.82
N ALA A 40 -6.10 15.30 12.96
CA ALA A 40 -4.65 15.53 13.00
C ALA A 40 -3.89 14.36 12.34
N GLN A 41 -4.24 13.11 12.67
CA GLN A 41 -3.64 11.94 12.07
C GLN A 41 -3.95 11.82 10.56
N LEU A 42 -5.17 12.15 10.13
CA LEU A 42 -5.55 12.17 8.71
C LEU A 42 -4.74 13.17 7.91
N ARG A 43 -4.48 14.36 8.47
CA ARG A 43 -3.59 15.36 7.82
C ARG A 43 -2.16 14.85 7.69
N ALA A 44 -1.62 14.18 8.71
CA ALA A 44 -0.29 13.58 8.66
C ALA A 44 -0.21 12.46 7.61
N LEU A 45 -1.22 11.59 7.55
CA LEU A 45 -1.30 10.53 6.54
C LEU A 45 -1.41 11.10 5.12
N ALA A 46 -2.22 12.13 4.91
CA ALA A 46 -2.35 12.79 3.62
C ALA A 46 -1.02 13.43 3.18
N ALA A 47 -0.33 14.12 4.09
CA ALA A 47 1.00 14.70 3.82
C ALA A 47 2.05 13.64 3.47
N ALA A 48 1.97 12.44 4.07
CA ALA A 48 2.83 11.31 3.72
C ALA A 48 2.49 10.67 2.35
N GLY A 49 1.33 11.00 1.75
CA GLY A 49 0.88 10.47 0.46
C GLY A 49 -0.09 9.29 0.57
N CYS A 50 -0.77 9.13 1.70
CA CYS A 50 -1.93 8.24 1.82
C CYS A 50 -3.06 8.75 0.92
N GLU A 51 -3.78 7.83 0.27
CA GLU A 51 -4.87 8.18 -0.66
C GLU A 51 -6.26 7.82 -0.11
N ILE A 52 -6.32 6.82 0.76
CA ILE A 52 -7.55 6.34 1.41
C ILE A 52 -7.23 6.04 2.88
N ALA A 53 -8.05 6.52 3.80
CA ALA A 53 -7.86 6.21 5.22
C ALA A 53 -9.00 5.34 5.76
N ARG A 54 -8.71 4.48 6.75
CA ARG A 54 -9.69 3.61 7.39
C ARG A 54 -9.76 3.89 8.88
N LEU A 55 -10.97 3.94 9.43
CA LEU A 55 -11.25 4.09 10.84
C LEU A 55 -12.08 2.91 11.35
N ALA A 56 -11.80 2.46 12.57
CA ALA A 56 -12.65 1.48 13.25
C ALA A 56 -13.94 2.17 13.73
N VAL A 57 -15.08 1.52 13.50
CA VAL A 57 -16.38 1.99 14.01
C VAL A 57 -16.97 0.88 14.89
N PRO A 58 -16.55 0.82 16.17
CA PRO A 58 -16.93 -0.27 17.07
C PRO A 58 -18.32 -0.13 17.68
N ASP A 59 -18.84 1.10 17.77
CA ASP A 59 -20.11 1.43 18.41
C ASP A 59 -20.79 2.65 17.75
N MET A 60 -22.00 2.98 18.23
CA MET A 60 -22.79 4.07 17.67
C MET A 60 -22.16 5.46 17.93
N ALA A 61 -21.49 5.65 19.06
CA ALA A 61 -20.78 6.91 19.34
C ALA A 61 -19.67 7.16 18.31
N ALA A 62 -18.92 6.12 17.95
CA ALA A 62 -17.94 6.19 16.88
C ALA A 62 -18.58 6.42 15.50
N ALA A 63 -19.74 5.80 15.22
CA ALA A 63 -20.47 6.02 13.98
C ALA A 63 -20.98 7.46 13.84
N GLU A 64 -21.41 8.10 14.92
CA GLU A 64 -21.80 9.52 14.92
C GLU A 64 -20.58 10.43 14.74
N ALA A 65 -19.51 10.21 15.51
CA ALA A 65 -18.27 10.99 15.38
C ALA A 65 -17.65 10.85 13.96
N PHE A 66 -17.82 9.71 13.33
CA PHE A 66 -17.34 9.45 11.98
C PHE A 66 -17.88 10.45 10.95
N GLY A 67 -19.14 10.92 11.11
CA GLY A 67 -19.71 11.94 10.24
C GLY A 67 -18.99 13.27 10.29
N ALA A 68 -18.65 13.74 11.50
CA ALA A 68 -17.88 14.98 11.68
C ALA A 68 -16.45 14.83 11.09
N ILE A 69 -15.84 13.66 11.24
CA ILE A 69 -14.52 13.37 10.66
C ILE A 69 -14.61 13.36 9.13
N CYS A 70 -15.63 12.70 8.53
CA CYS A 70 -15.83 12.68 7.09
C CYS A 70 -15.95 14.07 6.48
N ALA A 71 -16.70 14.95 7.14
CA ALA A 71 -16.94 16.31 6.65
C ALA A 71 -15.67 17.19 6.59
N ALA A 72 -14.67 16.90 7.41
CA ALA A 72 -13.43 17.69 7.52
C ALA A 72 -12.16 16.93 7.07
N SER A 73 -12.29 15.67 6.67
CA SER A 73 -11.17 14.84 6.26
C SER A 73 -10.59 15.25 4.90
N PRO A 74 -9.26 15.37 4.76
CA PRO A 74 -8.62 15.55 3.46
C PRO A 74 -8.62 14.28 2.59
N LEU A 75 -8.99 13.13 3.16
CA LEU A 75 -8.95 11.82 2.52
C LEU A 75 -10.33 11.16 2.51
N PRO A 76 -10.69 10.36 1.51
CA PRO A 76 -11.87 9.51 1.55
C PRO A 76 -11.72 8.44 2.65
N LEU A 77 -12.80 8.25 3.43
CA LEU A 77 -12.77 7.40 4.61
C LEU A 77 -13.49 6.07 4.41
N VAL A 78 -12.87 5.02 4.93
CA VAL A 78 -13.42 3.66 4.99
C VAL A 78 -13.86 3.38 6.42
N ALA A 79 -15.12 3.06 6.63
CA ALA A 79 -15.62 2.59 7.92
C ALA A 79 -15.37 1.08 8.04
N ASP A 80 -14.66 0.68 9.10
CA ASP A 80 -14.35 -0.72 9.41
C ASP A 80 -15.35 -1.27 10.42
N ILE A 81 -16.27 -2.10 9.93
CA ILE A 81 -17.38 -2.66 10.72
C ILE A 81 -17.14 -4.15 10.94
N HIS A 82 -17.25 -4.60 12.18
CA HIS A 82 -16.96 -5.99 12.53
C HIS A 82 -18.22 -6.84 12.73
N PHE A 83 -19.21 -6.39 13.51
CA PHE A 83 -20.33 -7.23 13.93
C PHE A 83 -21.72 -6.60 13.73
N ASP A 84 -21.88 -5.31 14.02
CA ASP A 84 -23.20 -4.66 14.00
C ASP A 84 -23.44 -3.97 12.64
N TYR A 85 -24.37 -4.53 11.86
CA TYR A 85 -24.75 -4.00 10.56
C TYR A 85 -25.33 -2.56 10.62
N ARG A 86 -25.92 -2.16 11.76
CA ARG A 86 -26.48 -0.81 11.94
C ARG A 86 -25.40 0.26 11.91
N LEU A 87 -24.20 -0.09 12.39
CA LEU A 87 -23.03 0.80 12.30
C LEU A 87 -22.58 1.01 10.85
N ALA A 88 -22.69 -0.02 10.00
CA ALA A 88 -22.39 0.11 8.57
C ALA A 88 -23.38 1.06 7.89
N ILE A 89 -24.66 0.91 8.16
CA ILE A 89 -25.72 1.80 7.63
C ILE A 89 -25.46 3.24 8.11
N ARG A 90 -25.22 3.43 9.41
CA ARG A 90 -24.99 4.76 9.97
C ARG A 90 -23.71 5.42 9.42
N ALA A 91 -22.63 4.66 9.26
CA ALA A 91 -21.41 5.16 8.64
C ALA A 91 -21.64 5.55 7.15
N ALA A 92 -22.43 4.77 6.41
CA ALA A 92 -22.82 5.10 5.04
C ALA A 92 -23.62 6.39 4.96
N GLU A 93 -24.57 6.60 5.88
CA GLU A 93 -25.34 7.84 6.02
C GLU A 93 -24.48 9.05 6.39
N ASN A 94 -23.44 8.82 7.19
CA ASN A 94 -22.50 9.82 7.67
C ASN A 94 -21.33 10.08 6.70
N GLY A 95 -21.41 9.62 5.44
CA GLY A 95 -20.48 10.03 4.39
C GLY A 95 -19.27 9.11 4.21
N ALA A 96 -19.33 7.84 4.63
CA ALA A 96 -18.28 6.86 4.32
C ALA A 96 -18.09 6.75 2.81
N ALA A 97 -16.83 6.78 2.36
CA ALA A 97 -16.47 6.56 0.98
C ALA A 97 -16.41 5.07 0.61
N LYS A 98 -16.30 4.19 1.60
CA LYS A 98 -16.34 2.72 1.47
C LYS A 98 -16.69 2.10 2.81
N ILE A 99 -17.45 1.02 2.80
CA ILE A 99 -17.69 0.18 3.99
C ILE A 99 -16.85 -1.09 3.91
N ARG A 100 -16.14 -1.41 4.98
CA ARG A 100 -15.47 -2.71 5.12
C ARG A 100 -16.25 -3.59 6.08
N ILE A 101 -16.64 -4.75 5.61
CA ILE A 101 -17.30 -5.78 6.41
C ILE A 101 -16.67 -7.15 6.17
N ASN A 102 -16.94 -8.06 7.11
CA ASN A 102 -16.93 -9.49 6.84
C ASN A 102 -18.39 -9.95 6.92
N PRO A 103 -19.05 -10.28 5.78
CA PRO A 103 -20.46 -10.66 5.78
C PRO A 103 -20.79 -11.82 6.72
N GLY A 104 -19.85 -12.74 6.93
CA GLY A 104 -20.00 -13.85 7.87
C GLY A 104 -20.13 -13.42 9.34
N ASN A 105 -19.65 -12.21 9.70
CA ASN A 105 -19.68 -11.71 11.08
C ASN A 105 -20.86 -10.76 11.35
N ILE A 106 -21.47 -10.19 10.30
CA ILE A 106 -22.55 -9.19 10.46
C ILE A 106 -23.88 -9.85 10.86
N GLY A 107 -24.03 -11.13 10.58
CA GLY A 107 -25.22 -11.93 10.92
C GLY A 107 -25.98 -12.42 9.70
N GLY A 108 -27.29 -12.62 9.84
CA GLY A 108 -28.11 -13.22 8.79
C GLY A 108 -28.21 -12.40 7.50
N GLU A 109 -28.68 -13.03 6.44
CA GLU A 109 -28.80 -12.47 5.10
C GLU A 109 -29.57 -11.14 5.06
N ASP A 110 -30.64 -10.99 5.85
CA ASP A 110 -31.41 -9.74 5.92
C ASP A 110 -30.57 -8.54 6.36
N ARG A 111 -29.60 -8.76 7.25
CA ARG A 111 -28.69 -7.71 7.72
C ARG A 111 -27.71 -7.31 6.64
N VAL A 112 -27.18 -8.28 5.90
CA VAL A 112 -26.30 -8.03 4.75
C VAL A 112 -27.07 -7.24 3.69
N ARG A 113 -28.31 -7.64 3.38
CA ARG A 113 -29.18 -6.92 2.46
C ARG A 113 -29.37 -5.45 2.86
N ALA A 114 -29.68 -5.18 4.13
CA ALA A 114 -29.85 -3.80 4.62
C ALA A 114 -28.57 -2.95 4.44
N VAL A 115 -27.38 -3.52 4.65
CA VAL A 115 -26.11 -2.83 4.38
C VAL A 115 -25.93 -2.56 2.89
N VAL A 116 -26.18 -3.54 2.04
CA VAL A 116 -26.06 -3.44 0.58
C VAL A 116 -27.02 -2.37 0.03
N GLU A 117 -28.29 -2.37 0.47
CA GLU A 117 -29.27 -1.35 0.08
C GLU A 117 -28.84 0.07 0.50
N ALA A 118 -28.32 0.23 1.74
CA ALA A 118 -27.82 1.51 2.22
C ALA A 118 -26.59 2.02 1.44
N CYS A 119 -25.70 1.12 1.07
CA CYS A 119 -24.51 1.41 0.27
C CYS A 119 -24.89 1.71 -1.19
N GLY A 120 -25.75 0.89 -1.81
CA GLY A 120 -26.20 1.06 -3.19
C GLY A 120 -26.92 2.38 -3.42
N ALA A 121 -27.81 2.77 -2.49
CA ALA A 121 -28.52 4.05 -2.55
C ALA A 121 -27.59 5.29 -2.54
N ARG A 122 -26.32 5.12 -2.17
CA ARG A 122 -25.32 6.19 -2.05
C ARG A 122 -24.09 5.98 -2.94
N ASN A 123 -24.08 4.94 -3.78
CA ASN A 123 -22.96 4.54 -4.61
C ASN A 123 -21.65 4.31 -3.80
N ILE A 124 -21.78 3.72 -2.62
CA ILE A 124 -20.66 3.42 -1.73
C ILE A 124 -20.22 1.97 -1.94
N PRO A 125 -18.98 1.70 -2.37
CA PRO A 125 -18.50 0.35 -2.54
C PRO A 125 -18.33 -0.37 -1.20
N VAL A 126 -18.45 -1.70 -1.24
CA VAL A 126 -18.24 -2.57 -0.08
C VAL A 126 -16.95 -3.35 -0.25
N ARG A 127 -16.10 -3.36 0.77
CA ARG A 127 -14.97 -4.28 0.82
C ARG A 127 -15.29 -5.49 1.68
N ILE A 128 -15.29 -6.65 1.03
CA ILE A 128 -15.31 -7.96 1.68
C ILE A 128 -13.91 -8.24 2.25
N GLY A 129 -13.83 -8.40 3.57
CA GLY A 129 -12.56 -8.66 4.25
C GLY A 129 -12.52 -10.05 4.85
N VAL A 130 -11.96 -11.01 4.11
CA VAL A 130 -11.67 -12.36 4.62
C VAL A 130 -10.31 -12.35 5.33
N ASN A 131 -10.24 -12.96 6.51
CA ASN A 131 -9.00 -13.16 7.26
C ASN A 131 -8.89 -14.63 7.67
N GLY A 132 -7.68 -15.20 7.58
CA GLY A 132 -7.43 -16.59 7.98
C GLY A 132 -7.84 -16.90 9.42
N GLY A 133 -7.69 -15.93 10.34
CA GLY A 133 -8.08 -16.11 11.74
C GLY A 133 -9.58 -16.01 12.04
N SER A 134 -10.43 -15.71 11.04
CA SER A 134 -11.88 -15.54 11.20
C SER A 134 -12.69 -16.19 10.06
N LEU A 135 -12.22 -17.34 9.58
CA LEU A 135 -12.95 -18.15 8.61
C LEU A 135 -14.20 -18.75 9.25
N GLU A 136 -15.22 -18.97 8.45
CA GLU A 136 -16.49 -19.58 8.86
C GLU A 136 -16.27 -21.03 9.34
N PRO A 137 -16.96 -21.48 10.42
CA PRO A 137 -16.82 -22.82 10.96
C PRO A 137 -16.96 -23.93 9.92
N ARG A 138 -17.90 -23.80 8.97
CA ARG A 138 -18.13 -24.77 7.88
C ARG A 138 -16.88 -24.95 6.99
N LEU A 139 -16.09 -23.89 6.79
CA LEU A 139 -14.86 -23.97 5.99
C LEU A 139 -13.72 -24.58 6.82
N LEU A 140 -13.65 -24.27 8.11
CA LEU A 140 -12.69 -24.90 9.01
C LEU A 140 -12.98 -26.41 9.16
N GLU A 141 -14.25 -26.85 9.20
CA GLU A 141 -14.63 -28.26 9.16
C GLU A 141 -14.22 -28.94 7.84
N LYS A 142 -14.42 -28.26 6.71
CA LYS A 142 -14.10 -28.78 5.37
C LYS A 142 -12.60 -28.90 5.11
N TYR A 143 -11.81 -27.88 5.50
CA TYR A 143 -10.40 -27.77 5.16
C TYR A 143 -9.45 -28.09 6.33
N GLY A 144 -9.97 -28.27 7.55
CA GLY A 144 -9.20 -28.55 8.77
C GLY A 144 -8.48 -27.34 9.37
N HIS A 145 -8.02 -26.41 8.52
CA HIS A 145 -7.31 -25.18 8.90
C HIS A 145 -7.46 -24.13 7.79
N PRO A 146 -7.05 -22.87 8.00
CA PRO A 146 -7.01 -21.88 6.94
C PRO A 146 -6.08 -22.29 5.80
N THR A 147 -6.64 -22.47 4.60
CA THR A 147 -5.91 -22.76 3.35
C THR A 147 -6.21 -21.66 2.34
N PRO A 148 -5.42 -21.54 1.26
CA PRO A 148 -5.72 -20.62 0.16
C PRO A 148 -7.11 -20.83 -0.41
N GLU A 149 -7.51 -22.08 -0.64
CA GLU A 149 -8.84 -22.47 -1.17
C GLU A 149 -9.96 -22.08 -0.21
N ALA A 150 -9.76 -22.26 1.10
CA ALA A 150 -10.74 -21.87 2.12
C ALA A 150 -10.99 -20.36 2.12
N LEU A 151 -9.93 -19.54 2.00
CA LEU A 151 -10.03 -18.08 1.89
C LEU A 151 -10.76 -17.67 0.61
N VAL A 152 -10.45 -18.31 -0.51
CA VAL A 152 -11.07 -18.05 -1.82
C VAL A 152 -12.54 -18.46 -1.81
N GLU A 153 -12.89 -19.63 -1.26
CA GLU A 153 -14.28 -20.08 -1.15
C GLU A 153 -15.10 -19.15 -0.25
N SER A 154 -14.54 -18.68 0.87
CA SER A 154 -15.17 -17.67 1.71
C SER A 154 -15.43 -16.40 0.93
N ALA A 155 -14.43 -15.88 0.21
CA ALA A 155 -14.58 -14.67 -0.59
C ALA A 155 -15.69 -14.79 -1.64
N PHE A 156 -15.73 -15.88 -2.41
CA PHE A 156 -16.78 -16.10 -3.40
C PHE A 156 -18.18 -16.29 -2.78
N SER A 157 -18.29 -16.96 -1.64
CA SER A 157 -19.55 -17.09 -0.92
C SER A 157 -20.11 -15.72 -0.51
N HIS A 158 -19.24 -14.81 -0.07
CA HIS A 158 -19.63 -13.46 0.31
C HIS A 158 -19.93 -12.56 -0.90
N ILE A 159 -19.20 -12.72 -2.00
CA ILE A 159 -19.52 -12.04 -3.27
C ILE A 159 -20.90 -12.44 -3.75
N ALA A 160 -21.17 -13.76 -3.85
CA ALA A 160 -22.46 -14.26 -4.30
C ALA A 160 -23.63 -13.76 -3.44
N LEU A 161 -23.41 -13.55 -2.14
CA LEU A 161 -24.39 -12.97 -1.24
C LEU A 161 -24.71 -11.52 -1.57
N LEU A 162 -23.73 -10.71 -1.95
CA LEU A 162 -23.93 -9.32 -2.36
C LEU A 162 -24.55 -9.24 -3.76
N GLU A 163 -24.07 -10.06 -4.70
CA GLU A 163 -24.60 -10.14 -6.07
C GLU A 163 -26.06 -10.59 -6.12
N LYS A 164 -26.52 -11.38 -5.16
CA LYS A 164 -27.93 -11.75 -5.00
C LYS A 164 -28.88 -10.52 -4.89
N TYR A 165 -28.33 -9.41 -4.43
CA TYR A 165 -29.04 -8.12 -4.30
C TYR A 165 -28.60 -7.10 -5.38
N ASP A 166 -28.09 -7.59 -6.52
CA ASP A 166 -27.62 -6.77 -7.65
C ASP A 166 -26.54 -5.72 -7.24
N PHE A 167 -25.66 -6.09 -6.28
CA PHE A 167 -24.61 -5.22 -5.81
C PHE A 167 -23.25 -5.70 -6.30
N HIS A 168 -22.58 -4.88 -7.13
CA HIS A 168 -21.35 -5.22 -7.82
C HIS A 168 -20.17 -4.28 -7.50
N ASP A 169 -20.37 -3.21 -6.76
CA ASP A 169 -19.29 -2.30 -6.32
C ASP A 169 -18.50 -2.92 -5.15
N ILE A 170 -17.85 -4.04 -5.46
CA ILE A 170 -17.17 -4.89 -4.48
C ILE A 170 -15.65 -4.81 -4.66
N CYS A 171 -14.94 -4.69 -3.55
CA CYS A 171 -13.50 -4.92 -3.44
C CYS A 171 -13.27 -6.11 -2.51
N VAL A 172 -12.23 -6.90 -2.75
CA VAL A 172 -11.96 -8.10 -1.94
C VAL A 172 -10.59 -8.05 -1.29
N SER A 173 -10.49 -8.51 -0.06
CA SER A 173 -9.22 -8.74 0.61
C SER A 173 -9.22 -10.08 1.33
N MET A 174 -8.14 -10.86 1.15
CA MET A 174 -7.92 -12.16 1.78
C MET A 174 -6.59 -12.11 2.52
N LYS A 175 -6.63 -11.75 3.80
CA LYS A 175 -5.43 -11.50 4.58
C LYS A 175 -5.04 -12.69 5.44
N SER A 176 -3.74 -12.94 5.53
CA SER A 176 -3.14 -13.91 6.44
C SER A 176 -1.84 -13.35 7.01
N SER A 177 -1.41 -13.86 8.15
CA SER A 177 -0.06 -13.63 8.71
C SER A 177 1.00 -14.49 8.02
N SER A 178 0.58 -15.57 7.32
CA SER A 178 1.43 -16.38 6.46
C SER A 178 1.52 -15.74 5.07
N VAL A 179 2.71 -15.26 4.71
CA VAL A 179 2.97 -14.64 3.41
C VAL A 179 2.72 -15.63 2.24
N PRO A 180 3.23 -16.87 2.26
CA PRO A 180 2.96 -17.84 1.19
C PRO A 180 1.46 -18.11 0.99
N LEU A 181 0.74 -18.40 2.08
CA LEU A 181 -0.69 -18.67 2.03
C LEU A 181 -1.47 -17.47 1.44
N MET A 182 -1.11 -16.27 1.85
CA MET A 182 -1.74 -15.05 1.32
C MET A 182 -1.49 -14.90 -0.19
N ILE A 183 -0.25 -15.05 -0.64
CA ILE A 183 0.09 -14.94 -2.07
C ILE A 183 -0.73 -15.92 -2.89
N GLU A 184 -0.75 -17.19 -2.49
CA GLU A 184 -1.48 -18.24 -3.19
C GLU A 184 -3.01 -17.97 -3.23
N ALA A 185 -3.59 -17.53 -2.12
CA ALA A 185 -5.00 -17.15 -2.08
C ALA A 185 -5.36 -16.03 -3.06
N TYR A 186 -4.54 -14.98 -3.15
CA TYR A 186 -4.77 -13.89 -4.10
C TYR A 186 -4.55 -14.32 -5.55
N GLN A 187 -3.59 -15.20 -5.83
CA GLN A 187 -3.37 -15.79 -7.16
C GLN A 187 -4.60 -16.58 -7.61
N LEU A 188 -5.03 -17.55 -6.78
CA LEU A 188 -6.21 -18.38 -7.06
C LEU A 188 -7.49 -17.54 -7.27
N PHE A 189 -7.68 -16.52 -6.46
CA PHE A 189 -8.83 -15.62 -6.63
C PHE A 189 -8.70 -14.80 -7.92
N SER A 190 -7.52 -14.26 -8.19
CA SER A 190 -7.27 -13.44 -9.35
C SER A 190 -7.49 -14.19 -10.67
N GLU A 191 -7.23 -15.50 -10.74
CA GLU A 191 -7.51 -16.34 -11.91
C GLU A 191 -8.99 -16.45 -12.23
N ARG A 192 -9.87 -16.31 -11.21
CA ARG A 192 -11.28 -16.67 -11.26
C ARG A 192 -12.23 -15.47 -11.17
N SER A 193 -11.70 -14.27 -10.90
CA SER A 193 -12.51 -13.08 -10.64
C SER A 193 -11.84 -11.82 -11.18
N ASP A 194 -12.64 -10.84 -11.59
CA ASP A 194 -12.24 -9.51 -12.01
C ASP A 194 -12.56 -8.43 -10.97
N TYR A 195 -12.99 -8.80 -9.76
CA TYR A 195 -13.17 -7.84 -8.67
C TYR A 195 -11.82 -7.25 -8.21
N PRO A 196 -11.74 -5.93 -7.97
CA PRO A 196 -10.52 -5.29 -7.50
C PRO A 196 -10.08 -5.82 -6.14
N LEU A 197 -8.76 -5.95 -5.98
CA LEU A 197 -8.13 -6.57 -4.82
C LEU A 197 -7.43 -5.54 -3.94
N HIS A 198 -7.75 -5.61 -2.63
CA HIS A 198 -7.04 -4.89 -1.59
C HIS A 198 -6.00 -5.81 -0.95
N VAL A 199 -4.74 -5.68 -1.36
CA VAL A 199 -3.65 -6.54 -0.92
C VAL A 199 -3.00 -6.06 0.37
N GLY A 200 -2.54 -6.98 1.20
CA GLY A 200 -1.82 -6.68 2.44
C GLY A 200 -1.68 -7.88 3.34
N VAL A 201 -0.56 -7.95 4.05
CA VAL A 201 -0.32 -8.94 5.10
C VAL A 201 -0.92 -8.42 6.41
N THR A 202 -1.41 -9.30 7.27
CA THR A 202 -1.90 -8.95 8.61
C THR A 202 -0.97 -9.52 9.69
N GLU A 203 -0.98 -8.91 10.89
CA GLU A 203 -0.19 -9.40 12.03
C GLU A 203 1.30 -9.57 11.70
N THR A 204 1.86 -8.55 11.04
CA THR A 204 3.22 -8.64 10.49
C THR A 204 4.31 -8.52 11.56
N GLY A 205 3.97 -7.97 12.73
CA GLY A 205 4.89 -7.74 13.84
C GLY A 205 5.51 -6.34 13.84
N THR A 206 6.70 -6.24 14.44
CA THR A 206 7.43 -4.98 14.58
C THR A 206 7.83 -4.39 13.21
N GLU A 207 8.19 -3.11 13.18
CA GLU A 207 8.50 -2.34 11.98
C GLU A 207 9.43 -3.09 11.01
N ARG A 208 10.57 -3.59 11.49
CA ARG A 208 11.55 -4.30 10.65
C ARG A 208 10.97 -5.56 10.00
N MET A 209 10.43 -6.48 10.78
CA MET A 209 9.87 -7.73 10.24
C MET A 209 8.57 -7.50 9.49
N GLY A 210 7.78 -6.53 9.94
CA GLY A 210 6.56 -6.13 9.27
C GLY A 210 6.81 -5.56 7.88
N THR A 211 7.85 -4.73 7.73
CA THR A 211 8.30 -4.21 6.42
C THR A 211 8.74 -5.35 5.50
N ILE A 212 9.55 -6.30 5.99
CA ILE A 212 10.00 -7.44 5.20
C ILE A 212 8.82 -8.30 4.74
N LYS A 213 7.92 -8.70 5.65
CA LYS A 213 6.74 -9.50 5.31
C LYS A 213 5.82 -8.78 4.33
N SER A 214 5.61 -7.48 4.53
CA SER A 214 4.77 -6.66 3.64
C SER A 214 5.42 -6.51 2.26
N ALA A 215 6.72 -6.25 2.20
CA ALA A 215 7.45 -6.16 0.93
C ALA A 215 7.41 -7.49 0.16
N MET A 216 7.61 -8.61 0.85
CA MET A 216 7.51 -9.95 0.24
C MET A 216 6.09 -10.24 -0.26
N GLY A 217 5.09 -10.09 0.61
CA GLY A 217 3.72 -10.49 0.29
C GLY A 217 3.05 -9.57 -0.73
N ILE A 218 3.09 -8.27 -0.49
CA ILE A 218 2.51 -7.27 -1.40
C ILE A 218 3.34 -7.18 -2.67
N GLY A 219 4.67 -7.09 -2.56
CA GLY A 219 5.59 -6.99 -3.70
C GLY A 219 5.46 -8.18 -4.65
N ALA A 220 5.39 -9.42 -4.14
CA ALA A 220 5.22 -10.60 -4.98
C ALA A 220 3.92 -10.55 -5.81
N LEU A 221 2.81 -10.09 -5.23
CA LEU A 221 1.54 -9.93 -5.95
C LEU A 221 1.61 -8.80 -6.98
N LEU A 222 2.11 -7.65 -6.58
CA LEU A 222 2.27 -6.49 -7.48
C LEU A 222 3.17 -6.82 -8.68
N CYS A 223 4.26 -7.57 -8.46
CA CYS A 223 5.15 -8.06 -9.53
C CYS A 223 4.48 -9.06 -10.49
N GLN A 224 3.33 -9.62 -10.13
CA GLN A 224 2.50 -10.46 -11.00
C GLN A 224 1.31 -9.69 -11.61
N GLY A 225 1.25 -8.37 -11.39
CA GLY A 225 0.14 -7.55 -11.86
C GLY A 225 -1.14 -7.66 -11.03
N ILE A 226 -1.08 -8.26 -9.82
CA ILE A 226 -2.22 -8.51 -8.92
C ILE A 226 -2.24 -7.45 -7.82
N GLY A 227 -3.38 -6.75 -7.66
CA GLY A 227 -3.61 -5.77 -6.62
C GLY A 227 -3.93 -4.38 -7.16
N ASP A 228 -4.98 -3.76 -6.60
CA ASP A 228 -5.52 -2.47 -7.04
C ASP A 228 -5.45 -1.41 -5.95
N THR A 229 -5.42 -1.84 -4.71
CA THR A 229 -5.19 -1.01 -3.53
C THR A 229 -4.45 -1.82 -2.47
N MET A 230 -3.66 -1.18 -1.64
CA MET A 230 -2.82 -1.88 -0.69
C MET A 230 -2.82 -1.24 0.70
N ARG A 231 -2.53 -2.05 1.73
CA ARG A 231 -2.18 -1.56 3.06
C ARG A 231 -1.02 -2.36 3.65
N VAL A 232 0.05 -1.66 3.98
CA VAL A 232 1.08 -2.15 4.89
C VAL A 232 0.54 -2.12 6.31
N SER A 233 0.82 -3.13 7.12
CA SER A 233 0.41 -3.19 8.52
C SER A 233 1.64 -3.36 9.41
N LEU A 234 1.91 -2.38 10.26
CA LEU A 234 3.07 -2.37 11.16
C LEU A 234 2.63 -2.11 12.60
N THR A 235 3.36 -2.64 13.56
CA THR A 235 3.29 -2.16 14.94
C THR A 235 4.19 -0.92 15.09
N ALA A 236 3.76 0.19 14.45
CA ALA A 236 4.48 1.45 14.36
C ALA A 236 3.49 2.60 14.11
N ASP A 237 4.00 3.84 13.95
CA ASP A 237 3.18 4.97 13.53
C ASP A 237 2.57 4.69 12.13
N PRO A 238 1.26 4.96 11.90
CA PRO A 238 0.62 4.76 10.61
C PRO A 238 1.25 5.51 9.43
N VAL A 239 1.98 6.60 9.67
CA VAL A 239 2.77 7.28 8.64
C VAL A 239 3.86 6.36 8.08
N GLN A 240 4.50 5.54 8.92
CA GLN A 240 5.51 4.56 8.46
C GLN A 240 4.90 3.48 7.56
N GLU A 241 3.63 3.11 7.77
CA GLU A 241 2.91 2.22 6.86
C GLU A 241 2.81 2.82 5.44
N VAL A 242 2.53 4.12 5.35
CA VAL A 242 2.42 4.84 4.06
C VAL A 242 3.77 4.97 3.37
N LEU A 243 4.82 5.32 4.10
CA LEU A 243 6.18 5.42 3.55
C LEU A 243 6.66 4.08 3.02
N THR A 244 6.51 3.01 3.82
CA THR A 244 6.82 1.64 3.40
C THR A 244 6.00 1.21 2.16
N ALA A 245 4.74 1.61 2.08
CA ALA A 245 3.90 1.31 0.91
C ALA A 245 4.40 2.02 -0.36
N LYS A 246 4.85 3.27 -0.25
CA LYS A 246 5.49 4.01 -1.35
C LYS A 246 6.76 3.31 -1.83
N ASP A 247 7.60 2.86 -0.89
CA ASP A 247 8.84 2.15 -1.22
C ASP A 247 8.57 0.83 -1.93
N ILE A 248 7.57 0.05 -1.47
CA ILE A 248 7.15 -1.18 -2.15
C ILE A 248 6.66 -0.88 -3.58
N LEU A 249 5.86 0.17 -3.80
CA LEU A 249 5.38 0.55 -5.13
C LEU A 249 6.52 1.03 -6.03
N LYS A 250 7.50 1.76 -5.49
CA LYS A 250 8.72 2.15 -6.22
C LYS A 250 9.54 0.93 -6.60
N ALA A 251 9.81 0.03 -5.64
CA ALA A 251 10.57 -1.20 -5.87
C ALA A 251 9.89 -2.12 -6.90
N ALA A 252 8.55 -2.14 -6.94
CA ALA A 252 7.77 -2.86 -7.95
C ALA A 252 7.69 -2.13 -9.32
N GLY A 253 8.26 -0.93 -9.46
CA GLY A 253 8.21 -0.12 -10.69
C GLY A 253 6.84 0.45 -11.02
N LEU A 254 5.92 0.49 -10.06
CA LEU A 254 4.55 0.97 -10.23
C LEU A 254 4.37 2.46 -9.89
N ARG A 255 5.33 3.06 -9.19
CA ARG A 255 5.42 4.50 -8.95
C ARG A 255 6.82 5.00 -9.26
N ARG A 256 6.90 6.24 -9.77
CA ARG A 256 8.14 6.93 -10.08
C ARG A 256 8.18 8.32 -9.44
N ASP A 257 7.43 8.55 -8.40
CA ASP A 257 7.44 9.78 -7.62
C ASP A 257 8.69 9.82 -6.72
N GLY A 258 9.46 10.89 -6.84
CA GLY A 258 10.72 11.09 -6.11
C GLY A 258 11.91 10.29 -6.67
N VAL A 259 13.04 10.45 -6.02
CA VAL A 259 14.31 9.85 -6.45
C VAL A 259 14.35 8.35 -6.16
N ASN A 260 14.82 7.58 -7.14
CA ASN A 260 15.20 6.19 -6.97
C ASN A 260 16.73 6.11 -6.83
N ILE A 261 17.23 5.69 -5.67
CA ILE A 261 18.67 5.58 -5.43
C ILE A 261 19.10 4.13 -5.66
N ILE A 262 20.12 3.95 -6.51
CA ILE A 262 20.80 2.68 -6.71
C ILE A 262 22.25 2.80 -6.22
N ALA A 263 22.66 1.93 -5.32
CA ALA A 263 24.02 1.87 -4.81
C ALA A 263 24.59 0.46 -4.99
N CYS A 264 25.85 0.36 -5.36
CA CYS A 264 26.48 -0.94 -5.41
C CYS A 264 26.78 -1.45 -3.98
N PRO A 265 26.78 -2.78 -3.77
CA PRO A 265 27.23 -3.33 -2.50
C PRO A 265 28.73 -3.06 -2.30
N THR A 266 29.13 -2.87 -1.05
CA THR A 266 30.55 -2.74 -0.70
C THR A 266 31.31 -4.02 -1.06
N CYS A 267 32.46 -3.88 -1.72
CA CYS A 267 33.34 -4.99 -2.07
C CYS A 267 34.83 -4.57 -2.01
N GLY A 268 35.76 -5.49 -2.24
CA GLY A 268 37.20 -5.20 -2.22
C GLY A 268 37.67 -4.18 -3.27
N ARG A 269 36.82 -3.77 -4.21
CA ARG A 269 37.11 -2.72 -5.20
C ARG A 269 36.70 -1.33 -4.77
N THR A 270 35.93 -1.20 -3.68
CA THR A 270 35.46 0.08 -3.17
C THR A 270 36.64 0.96 -2.75
N ARG A 271 36.70 2.21 -3.21
CA ARG A 271 37.78 3.17 -3.02
C ARG A 271 37.40 4.39 -2.21
N ILE A 272 36.15 4.49 -1.79
CA ILE A 272 35.58 5.62 -1.04
C ILE A 272 34.76 5.09 0.13
N ASP A 273 34.41 5.94 1.07
CA ASP A 273 33.39 5.63 2.09
C ASP A 273 32.00 5.62 1.43
N LEU A 274 31.71 4.53 0.73
CA LEU A 274 30.47 4.35 -0.03
C LEU A 274 29.23 4.37 0.86
N ILE A 275 29.30 3.75 2.04
CA ILE A 275 28.16 3.67 2.96
C ILE A 275 27.75 5.07 3.41
N ARG A 276 28.76 5.87 3.82
CA ARG A 276 28.53 7.24 4.22
C ARG A 276 27.94 8.06 3.07
N LEU A 277 28.55 8.02 1.89
CA LEU A 277 28.11 8.79 0.72
C LEU A 277 26.69 8.41 0.30
N ALA A 278 26.34 7.12 0.27
CA ALA A 278 25.00 6.66 -0.09
C ALA A 278 23.94 7.17 0.90
N ASN A 279 24.21 7.11 2.20
CA ASN A 279 23.30 7.64 3.23
C ASN A 279 23.15 9.16 3.15
N GLU A 280 24.23 9.90 2.90
CA GLU A 280 24.21 11.35 2.73
C GLU A 280 23.39 11.75 1.48
N VAL A 281 23.51 11.00 0.37
CA VAL A 281 22.73 11.22 -0.85
C VAL A 281 21.24 10.92 -0.58
N GLU A 282 20.94 9.82 0.09
CA GLU A 282 19.56 9.44 0.43
C GLU A 282 18.91 10.51 1.32
N GLN A 283 19.62 10.97 2.34
CA GLN A 283 19.13 12.02 3.23
C GLN A 283 18.93 13.36 2.50
N ALA A 284 19.88 13.77 1.65
CA ALA A 284 19.79 15.03 0.92
C ALA A 284 18.66 15.04 -0.13
N LEU A 285 18.28 13.87 -0.64
CA LEU A 285 17.26 13.72 -1.67
C LEU A 285 15.91 13.21 -1.15
N SER A 286 15.75 13.09 0.17
CA SER A 286 14.53 12.56 0.81
C SER A 286 13.25 13.31 0.41
N ASP A 287 13.33 14.62 0.26
CA ASP A 287 12.22 15.52 -0.11
C ASP A 287 12.15 15.82 -1.61
N CYS A 288 13.09 15.31 -2.40
CA CYS A 288 13.14 15.55 -3.84
C CYS A 288 12.04 14.76 -4.55
N GLN A 289 11.12 15.47 -5.22
CA GLN A 289 9.99 14.86 -5.94
C GLN A 289 10.29 14.55 -7.41
N LYS A 290 11.51 14.84 -7.91
CA LYS A 290 11.89 14.57 -9.30
C LYS A 290 11.92 13.06 -9.56
N PRO A 291 11.27 12.55 -10.62
CA PRO A 291 11.20 11.12 -10.93
C PRO A 291 12.49 10.65 -11.63
N ILE A 292 13.63 10.74 -10.94
CA ILE A 292 14.96 10.42 -11.46
C ILE A 292 15.59 9.23 -10.72
N THR A 293 16.48 8.54 -11.41
CA THR A 293 17.33 7.51 -10.80
C THR A 293 18.74 8.05 -10.58
N VAL A 294 19.18 8.02 -9.34
CA VAL A 294 20.51 8.47 -8.90
C VAL A 294 21.38 7.27 -8.51
N ALA A 295 22.57 7.17 -9.07
CA ALA A 295 23.50 6.08 -8.79
C ALA A 295 24.65 6.51 -7.88
N VAL A 296 24.98 5.69 -6.86
CA VAL A 296 26.12 5.87 -5.97
C VAL A 296 27.01 4.64 -6.02
N MET A 297 28.16 4.76 -6.67
CA MET A 297 29.03 3.63 -6.99
C MET A 297 30.40 3.74 -6.30
N GLY A 298 30.85 2.65 -5.70
CA GLY A 298 32.09 2.60 -4.90
C GLY A 298 33.37 2.55 -5.71
N CYS A 299 33.33 2.30 -7.03
CA CYS A 299 34.50 2.27 -7.90
C CYS A 299 34.16 2.68 -9.34
N VAL A 300 35.12 3.22 -10.07
CA VAL A 300 34.97 3.65 -11.47
C VAL A 300 35.00 2.48 -12.47
N VAL A 301 35.36 1.28 -12.05
CA VAL A 301 35.53 0.12 -12.97
C VAL A 301 34.17 -0.36 -13.49
N ASN A 302 33.22 -0.60 -12.60
CA ASN A 302 31.90 -1.10 -12.96
C ASN A 302 30.80 -0.03 -12.83
N GLY A 303 31.08 1.06 -12.06
CA GLY A 303 30.10 2.07 -11.74
C GLY A 303 29.34 2.62 -12.95
N PRO A 304 30.02 3.13 -14.00
CA PRO A 304 29.35 3.68 -15.17
C PRO A 304 28.62 2.61 -16.01
N GLY A 305 29.06 1.35 -15.93
CA GLY A 305 28.42 0.23 -16.65
C GLY A 305 27.14 -0.25 -15.97
N GLU A 306 27.21 -0.49 -14.66
CA GLU A 306 26.08 -0.94 -13.84
C GLU A 306 25.02 0.16 -13.67
N ALA A 307 25.44 1.43 -13.70
CA ALA A 307 24.58 2.60 -13.55
C ALA A 307 24.26 3.29 -14.88
N ARG A 308 24.40 2.61 -16.02
CA ARG A 308 24.14 3.20 -17.36
C ARG A 308 22.71 3.75 -17.48
N GLU A 309 21.75 3.09 -16.85
CA GLU A 309 20.34 3.46 -16.89
C GLU A 309 19.99 4.58 -15.88
N ALA A 310 20.92 4.96 -14.99
CA ALA A 310 20.69 6.06 -14.07
C ALA A 310 20.75 7.41 -14.80
N ASP A 311 19.89 8.34 -14.42
CA ASP A 311 19.86 9.68 -14.99
C ASP A 311 21.15 10.45 -14.63
N VAL A 312 21.62 10.31 -13.40
CA VAL A 312 22.86 10.88 -12.89
C VAL A 312 23.46 9.99 -11.81
N GLY A 313 24.75 10.08 -11.59
CA GLY A 313 25.38 9.36 -10.49
C GLY A 313 26.84 9.75 -10.26
N VAL A 314 27.36 9.23 -9.16
CA VAL A 314 28.76 9.35 -8.77
C VAL A 314 29.43 7.98 -8.66
N ALA A 315 30.70 7.91 -8.99
CA ALA A 315 31.49 6.71 -8.80
C ALA A 315 32.86 7.06 -8.21
N GLY A 316 33.23 6.33 -7.15
CA GLY A 316 34.46 6.58 -6.40
C GLY A 316 35.73 6.07 -7.10
N GLY A 317 36.84 6.71 -6.83
CA GLY A 317 38.21 6.32 -7.20
C GLY A 317 39.19 6.70 -6.09
N ASP A 318 40.48 6.44 -6.29
CA ASP A 318 41.52 6.73 -5.28
C ASP A 318 41.65 8.26 -5.11
N GLY A 319 41.21 8.80 -3.98
CA GLY A 319 41.24 10.22 -3.64
C GLY A 319 40.36 11.15 -4.50
N CYS A 320 39.67 10.59 -5.47
CA CYS A 320 38.78 11.34 -6.37
C CYS A 320 37.61 10.45 -6.81
N GLY A 321 36.67 11.02 -7.51
CA GLY A 321 35.57 10.29 -8.14
C GLY A 321 35.13 10.95 -9.43
N ILE A 322 34.13 10.39 -10.04
CA ILE A 322 33.51 10.93 -11.25
C ILE A 322 32.03 11.21 -11.01
N LEU A 323 31.55 12.33 -11.53
CA LEU A 323 30.15 12.58 -11.78
C LEU A 323 29.84 12.09 -13.21
N PHE A 324 28.79 11.33 -13.38
CA PHE A 324 28.37 10.81 -14.69
C PHE A 324 26.86 11.01 -14.90
N VAL A 325 26.47 11.10 -16.17
CA VAL A 325 25.09 11.31 -16.61
C VAL A 325 24.80 10.28 -17.70
N LYS A 326 23.76 9.46 -17.49
CA LYS A 326 23.37 8.36 -18.43
C LYS A 326 24.60 7.53 -18.85
N GLY A 327 25.39 7.12 -17.88
CA GLY A 327 26.60 6.32 -18.08
C GLY A 327 27.81 7.04 -18.69
N ARG A 328 27.72 8.33 -19.02
CA ARG A 328 28.84 9.12 -19.58
C ARG A 328 29.48 9.99 -18.50
N GLN A 329 30.78 9.91 -18.38
CA GLN A 329 31.51 10.76 -17.46
C GLN A 329 31.35 12.26 -17.83
N LEU A 330 30.92 13.06 -16.86
CA LEU A 330 30.78 14.51 -16.99
C LEU A 330 31.98 15.26 -16.40
N LYS A 331 32.31 14.96 -15.14
CA LYS A 331 33.41 15.61 -14.41
C LYS A 331 34.18 14.57 -13.58
N LYS A 332 35.48 14.84 -13.35
CA LYS A 332 36.28 14.18 -12.33
C LYS A 332 36.54 15.17 -11.21
N LEU A 333 36.25 14.77 -9.97
CA LEU A 333 36.22 15.65 -8.80
C LEU A 333 36.91 15.01 -7.60
N PRO A 334 37.46 15.78 -6.65
CA PRO A 334 37.82 15.30 -5.33
C PRO A 334 36.61 14.64 -4.64
N TYR A 335 36.90 13.71 -3.71
CA TYR A 335 35.83 12.96 -3.02
C TYR A 335 34.81 13.90 -2.33
N ASP A 336 35.33 14.94 -1.64
CA ASP A 336 34.48 15.86 -0.86
C ASP A 336 33.58 16.74 -1.75
N GLU A 337 33.87 16.86 -3.04
CA GLU A 337 33.07 17.62 -4.00
C GLU A 337 31.99 16.77 -4.72
N LEU A 338 32.01 15.44 -4.54
CA LEU A 338 31.08 14.56 -5.26
C LEU A 338 29.61 14.81 -4.90
N LEU A 339 29.29 14.88 -3.61
CA LEU A 339 27.91 15.12 -3.15
C LEU A 339 27.42 16.52 -3.55
N PRO A 340 28.16 17.62 -3.29
CA PRO A 340 27.77 18.95 -3.74
C PRO A 340 27.50 19.02 -5.25
N ALA A 341 28.41 18.48 -6.06
CA ALA A 341 28.28 18.49 -7.52
C ALA A 341 27.10 17.65 -8.02
N LEU A 342 26.80 16.51 -7.35
CA LEU A 342 25.64 15.71 -7.65
C LEU A 342 24.33 16.45 -7.38
N LEU A 343 24.23 17.12 -6.22
CA LEU A 343 23.04 17.87 -5.84
C LEU A 343 22.84 19.09 -6.75
N GLU A 344 23.91 19.86 -7.06
CA GLU A 344 23.86 20.96 -8.01
C GLU A 344 23.35 20.51 -9.39
N TYR A 345 23.81 19.36 -9.86
CA TYR A 345 23.35 18.84 -11.15
C TYR A 345 21.89 18.41 -11.10
N ILE A 346 21.45 17.76 -10.01
CA ILE A 346 20.06 17.36 -9.83
C ILE A 346 19.12 18.57 -9.78
N GLU A 347 19.53 19.68 -9.17
CA GLU A 347 18.74 20.92 -9.17
C GLU A 347 18.44 21.45 -10.57
N GLN A 348 19.40 21.27 -11.50
CA GLN A 348 19.31 21.75 -12.89
C GLN A 348 18.48 20.81 -13.81
N LEU A 349 18.19 19.57 -13.40
CA LEU A 349 17.33 18.64 -14.13
C LEU A 349 15.84 19.01 -13.95
#